data_d86ec42b86f088a6b67107e687a24db1
#
_entry.id   d86ec42b86f088a6b67107e687a24db1
#
_cell.length_a   1.000
_cell.length_b   1.000
_cell.length_c   1.000
_cell.angle_alpha   90.00
_cell.angle_beta   90.00
_cell.angle_gamma   90.00
#
_symmetry.space_group_name_H-M   'P 1'
#
loop_
_entity.id
_entity.type
_entity.pdbx_description
1 polymer ?
#
loop_
_entity_poly.entity_id
_entity_poly.type
_entity_poly.pdbx_seq_one_letter_code
_entity_poly.pdbx_strand_id
1 'polypeptide(L)'
;HQEKGYQSGMERFLEEARILAKLQNTPNIVSVQNYFRENNTAYFVMEYVNGTSLKAYLAAHGGKISCEEALKILLPVMNALVSVHSMQLLHRDISPDNIYLTADGDSRLLDFGAARFASGDGKSVSVILKHGYAPEEQYSSHGNQGPWTDVYAMGATLYRCITGVLPPDSIERIH
;
A
#
# COMPACT_ATOMS: atom_id res chain seq x y z
N HIS A 1 -30.74 -8.65 3.03
CA HIS A 1 -29.32 -8.84 3.43
C HIS A 1 -28.34 -8.47 2.32
N GLN A 2 -28.64 -8.71 1.04
CA GLN A 2 -27.76 -8.39 -0.10
C GLN A 2 -27.63 -6.87 -0.35
N GLU A 3 -28.70 -6.08 -0.22
CA GLU A 3 -28.67 -4.62 -0.41
C GLU A 3 -27.77 -3.91 0.63
N LYS A 4 -27.79 -4.34 1.89
CA LYS A 4 -26.92 -3.76 2.93
C LYS A 4 -25.44 -4.04 2.68
N GLY A 5 -25.10 -5.22 2.17
CA GLY A 5 -23.73 -5.57 1.78
C GLY A 5 -23.22 -4.74 0.60
N TYR A 6 -24.10 -4.50 -0.37
CA TYR A 6 -23.79 -3.69 -1.56
C TYR A 6 -23.58 -2.20 -1.21
N GLN A 7 -24.47 -1.62 -0.40
CA GLN A 7 -24.31 -0.24 0.09
C GLN A 7 -23.01 -0.06 0.89
N SER A 8 -22.68 -1.02 1.75
CA SER A 8 -21.41 -1.00 2.51
C SER A 8 -20.17 -1.08 1.59
N GLY A 9 -20.23 -1.86 0.50
CA GLY A 9 -19.16 -1.92 -0.49
C GLY A 9 -18.98 -0.59 -1.25
N MET A 10 -20.11 0.04 -1.62
CA MET A 10 -20.12 1.32 -2.30
C MET A 10 -19.58 2.46 -1.41
N GLU A 11 -19.91 2.48 -0.13
CA GLU A 11 -19.39 3.47 0.82
C GLU A 11 -17.89 3.34 1.00
N ARG A 12 -17.36 2.10 1.09
CA ARG A 12 -15.91 1.85 1.15
C ARG A 12 -15.19 2.35 -0.10
N PHE A 13 -15.75 2.09 -1.26
CA PHE A 13 -15.21 2.55 -2.52
C PHE A 13 -15.15 4.09 -2.62
N LEU A 14 -16.19 4.78 -2.14
CA LEU A 14 -16.21 6.25 -2.10
C LEU A 14 -15.18 6.82 -1.11
N GLU A 15 -14.98 6.15 0.02
CA GLU A 15 -13.96 6.55 0.98
C GLU A 15 -12.56 6.40 0.39
N GLU A 16 -12.29 5.31 -0.33
CA GLU A 16 -11.06 5.11 -1.09
C GLU A 16 -10.87 6.24 -2.12
N ALA A 17 -11.91 6.60 -2.87
CA ALA A 17 -11.86 7.72 -3.81
C ALA A 17 -11.49 9.04 -3.14
N ARG A 18 -12.04 9.32 -1.97
CA ARG A 18 -11.72 10.53 -1.17
C ARG A 18 -10.28 10.54 -0.69
N ILE A 19 -9.77 9.39 -0.26
CA ILE A 19 -8.36 9.21 0.15
C ILE A 19 -7.44 9.49 -1.04
N LEU A 20 -7.70 8.86 -2.17
CA LEU A 20 -6.89 9.01 -3.37
C LEU A 20 -6.93 10.44 -3.93
N ALA A 21 -8.07 11.13 -3.82
CA ALA A 21 -8.19 12.53 -4.20
C ALA A 21 -7.31 13.45 -3.34
N LYS A 22 -7.10 13.13 -2.05
CA LYS A 22 -6.18 13.88 -1.17
C LYS A 22 -4.71 13.69 -1.54
N LEU A 23 -4.39 12.55 -2.13
CA LEU A 23 -3.03 12.20 -2.55
C LEU A 23 -2.72 12.69 -3.98
N GLN A 24 -3.67 13.35 -4.64
CA GLN A 24 -3.46 13.92 -5.97
C GLN A 24 -2.26 14.88 -5.95
N ASN A 25 -1.37 14.74 -6.92
CA ASN A 25 -0.11 15.48 -7.03
C ASN A 25 0.96 15.15 -5.96
N THR A 26 0.79 14.11 -5.16
CA THR A 26 1.87 13.61 -4.29
C THR A 26 2.90 12.85 -5.16
N PRO A 27 4.18 13.27 -5.18
CA PRO A 27 5.21 12.56 -5.92
C PRO A 27 5.30 11.10 -5.52
N ASN A 28 5.64 10.22 -6.47
CA ASN A 28 5.85 8.78 -6.25
C ASN A 28 4.61 8.00 -5.74
N ILE A 29 3.42 8.59 -5.89
CA ILE A 29 2.14 7.93 -5.69
C ILE A 29 1.36 7.97 -6.99
N VAL A 30 0.70 6.87 -7.34
CA VAL A 30 -0.20 6.83 -8.50
C VAL A 30 -1.44 7.67 -8.21
N SER A 31 -1.69 8.64 -9.09
CA SER A 31 -2.81 9.57 -8.94
C SER A 31 -4.10 8.99 -9.50
N VAL A 32 -5.22 9.28 -8.81
CA VAL A 32 -6.57 9.07 -9.35
C VAL A 32 -6.97 10.34 -10.09
N GLN A 33 -7.25 10.19 -11.38
CA GLN A 33 -7.64 11.29 -12.26
C GLN A 33 -9.13 11.59 -12.19
N ASN A 34 -9.94 10.56 -11.98
CA ASN A 34 -11.40 10.68 -11.91
C ASN A 34 -12.01 9.48 -11.18
N TYR A 35 -13.23 9.66 -10.69
CA TYR A 35 -14.09 8.58 -10.23
C TYR A 35 -15.55 8.89 -10.60
N PHE A 36 -16.31 7.89 -10.96
CA PHE A 36 -17.72 8.05 -11.32
C PHE A 36 -18.51 6.78 -11.01
N ARG A 37 -19.83 6.95 -10.95
CA ARG A 37 -20.80 5.85 -10.79
C ARG A 37 -21.55 5.64 -12.10
N GLU A 38 -21.63 4.40 -12.50
CA GLU A 38 -22.39 3.97 -13.66
C GLU A 38 -22.79 2.51 -13.50
N ASN A 39 -23.94 2.11 -14.08
CA ASN A 39 -24.42 0.73 -14.06
C ASN A 39 -24.46 0.10 -12.65
N ASN A 40 -24.93 0.85 -11.65
CA ASN A 40 -24.95 0.44 -10.24
C ASN A 40 -23.59 0.03 -9.68
N THR A 41 -22.49 0.49 -10.26
CA THR A 41 -21.14 0.30 -9.74
C THR A 41 -20.36 1.61 -9.75
N ALA A 42 -19.11 1.58 -9.30
CA ALA A 42 -18.27 2.75 -9.30
C ALA A 42 -16.91 2.42 -9.94
N TYR A 43 -16.34 3.39 -10.61
CA TYR A 43 -15.10 3.28 -11.37
C TYR A 43 -14.09 4.32 -10.92
N PHE A 44 -12.82 3.93 -10.88
CA PHE A 44 -11.69 4.86 -10.80
C PHE A 44 -11.00 4.94 -12.16
N VAL A 45 -10.61 6.14 -12.52
CA VAL A 45 -9.67 6.40 -13.61
C VAL A 45 -8.35 6.80 -12.97
N MET A 46 -7.36 5.96 -13.08
CA MET A 46 -6.02 6.20 -12.53
C MET A 46 -5.03 6.52 -13.65
N GLU A 47 -3.97 7.20 -13.28
CA GLU A 47 -2.78 7.33 -14.09
C GLU A 47 -2.29 5.93 -14.52
N TYR A 48 -2.00 5.76 -15.81
CA TYR A 48 -1.35 4.55 -16.29
C TYR A 48 0.15 4.62 -16.04
N VAL A 49 0.66 3.68 -15.27
CA VAL A 49 2.09 3.58 -14.98
C VAL A 49 2.73 2.60 -15.98
N ASN A 50 3.49 3.14 -16.92
CA ASN A 50 4.30 2.31 -17.82
C ASN A 50 5.55 1.83 -17.09
N GLY A 51 5.50 0.60 -16.60
CA GLY A 51 6.56 0.05 -15.77
C GLY A 51 6.31 -1.39 -15.37
N THR A 52 7.06 -1.86 -14.40
CA THR A 52 6.95 -3.22 -13.85
C THR A 52 6.87 -3.17 -12.32
N SER A 53 6.21 -4.14 -11.70
CA SER A 53 6.22 -4.23 -10.24
C SER A 53 7.62 -4.58 -9.73
N LEU A 54 7.96 -4.09 -8.54
CA LEU A 54 9.22 -4.44 -7.88
C LEU A 54 9.36 -5.96 -7.69
N LYS A 55 8.24 -6.67 -7.49
CA LYS A 55 8.22 -8.14 -7.46
C LYS A 55 8.70 -8.75 -8.77
N ALA A 56 8.16 -8.31 -9.90
CA ALA A 56 8.57 -8.79 -11.21
C ALA A 56 10.01 -8.39 -11.53
N TYR A 57 10.40 -7.18 -11.15
CA TYR A 57 11.79 -6.70 -11.26
C TYR A 57 12.76 -7.61 -10.49
N LEU A 58 12.48 -7.91 -9.22
CA LEU A 58 13.29 -8.84 -8.42
C LEU A 58 13.38 -10.21 -9.08
N ALA A 59 12.27 -10.76 -9.57
CA ALA A 59 12.27 -12.05 -10.26
C ALA A 59 13.18 -12.06 -11.49
N ALA A 60 13.18 -10.98 -12.27
CA ALA A 60 14.04 -10.82 -13.44
C ALA A 60 15.53 -10.66 -13.08
N HIS A 61 15.86 -10.25 -11.84
CA HIS A 61 17.22 -10.03 -11.35
C HIS A 61 17.70 -11.12 -10.40
N GLY A 62 17.24 -12.36 -10.56
CA GLY A 62 17.68 -13.50 -9.74
C GLY A 62 17.10 -13.50 -8.32
N GLY A 63 16.02 -12.76 -8.08
CA GLY A 63 15.25 -12.77 -6.83
C GLY A 63 15.72 -11.76 -5.78
N LYS A 64 16.86 -11.09 -5.96
CA LYS A 64 17.40 -10.07 -5.05
C LYS A 64 18.22 -9.02 -5.79
N ILE A 65 18.42 -7.88 -5.16
CA ILE A 65 19.23 -6.76 -5.65
C ILE A 65 20.17 -6.25 -4.56
N SER A 66 21.11 -5.39 -4.92
CA SER A 66 22.02 -4.78 -3.95
C SER A 66 21.26 -3.84 -2.98
N CYS A 67 21.86 -3.60 -1.80
CA CYS A 67 21.27 -2.66 -0.84
C CYS A 67 21.20 -1.24 -1.43
N GLU A 68 22.24 -0.82 -2.16
CA GLU A 68 22.26 0.49 -2.82
C GLU A 68 21.12 0.64 -3.82
N GLU A 69 20.91 -0.35 -4.66
CA GLU A 69 19.82 -0.37 -5.64
C GLU A 69 18.45 -0.41 -4.96
N ALA A 70 18.27 -1.23 -3.93
CA ALA A 70 17.04 -1.29 -3.15
C ALA A 70 16.71 0.08 -2.50
N LEU A 71 17.70 0.75 -1.93
CA LEU A 71 17.52 2.08 -1.35
C LEU A 71 17.18 3.12 -2.42
N LYS A 72 17.81 3.07 -3.58
CA LYS A 72 17.51 3.97 -4.70
C LYS A 72 16.03 3.86 -5.13
N ILE A 73 15.49 2.64 -5.12
CA ILE A 73 14.09 2.36 -5.46
C ILE A 73 13.15 2.79 -4.33
N LEU A 74 13.47 2.48 -3.08
CA LEU A 74 12.54 2.62 -1.95
C LEU A 74 12.54 4.01 -1.32
N LEU A 75 13.63 4.78 -1.38
CA LEU A 75 13.68 6.13 -0.78
C LEU A 75 12.63 7.09 -1.34
N PRO A 76 12.36 7.15 -2.66
CA PRO A 76 11.27 7.98 -3.18
C PRO A 76 9.90 7.58 -2.62
N VAL A 77 9.65 6.27 -2.47
CA VAL A 77 8.41 5.75 -1.87
C VAL A 77 8.33 6.08 -0.38
N MET A 78 9.44 5.97 0.36
CA MET A 78 9.49 6.38 1.77
C MET A 78 9.17 7.87 1.94
N ASN A 79 9.70 8.72 1.07
CA ASN A 79 9.39 10.16 1.07
C ASN A 79 7.91 10.43 0.77
N ALA A 80 7.32 9.66 -0.15
CA ALA A 80 5.88 9.75 -0.43
C ALA A 80 5.04 9.38 0.81
N LEU A 81 5.46 8.37 1.57
CA LEU A 81 4.79 7.97 2.83
C LEU A 81 4.82 9.08 3.89
N VAL A 82 5.83 9.94 3.93
CA VAL A 82 5.83 11.12 4.82
C VAL A 82 4.62 12.00 4.52
N SER A 83 4.34 12.25 3.23
CA SER A 83 3.17 13.01 2.82
C SER A 83 1.85 12.31 3.18
N VAL A 84 1.77 11.00 2.97
CA VAL A 84 0.60 10.18 3.33
C VAL A 84 0.33 10.27 4.84
N HIS A 85 1.36 10.07 5.66
CA HIS A 85 1.25 10.09 7.12
C HIS A 85 0.94 11.50 7.66
N SER A 86 1.43 12.56 7.03
CA SER A 86 1.10 13.95 7.41
C SER A 86 -0.40 14.26 7.23
N MET A 87 -1.08 13.54 6.33
CA MET A 87 -2.53 13.60 6.14
C MET A 87 -3.30 12.64 7.05
N GLN A 88 -2.61 12.03 8.02
CA GLN A 88 -3.16 11.00 8.93
C GLN A 88 -3.71 9.76 8.19
N LEU A 89 -3.16 9.46 7.04
CA LEU A 89 -3.48 8.27 6.26
C LEU A 89 -2.43 7.19 6.48
N LEU A 90 -2.84 5.93 6.43
CA LEU A 90 -1.99 4.75 6.45
C LEU A 90 -2.24 3.95 5.18
N HIS A 91 -1.18 3.45 4.55
CA HIS A 91 -1.28 2.63 3.34
C HIS A 91 -1.74 1.18 3.65
N ARG A 92 -1.07 0.53 4.61
CA ARG A 92 -1.38 -0.80 5.18
C ARG A 92 -1.18 -2.01 4.27
N ASP A 93 -0.75 -1.82 3.03
CA ASP A 93 -0.45 -2.91 2.09
C ASP A 93 0.84 -2.67 1.29
N ILE A 94 1.90 -2.20 1.96
CA ILE A 94 3.20 -1.98 1.33
C ILE A 94 3.90 -3.33 1.13
N SER A 95 4.34 -3.57 -0.11
CA SER A 95 5.08 -4.77 -0.50
C SER A 95 5.62 -4.61 -1.92
N PRO A 96 6.48 -5.50 -2.41
CA PRO A 96 6.99 -5.46 -3.77
C PRO A 96 5.91 -5.54 -4.87
N ASP A 97 4.72 -6.05 -4.57
CA ASP A 97 3.61 -6.08 -5.54
C ASP A 97 3.05 -4.68 -5.82
N ASN A 98 3.05 -3.79 -4.81
CA ASN A 98 2.43 -2.47 -4.86
C ASN A 98 3.42 -1.32 -5.10
N ILE A 99 4.68 -1.63 -5.37
CA ILE A 99 5.71 -0.67 -5.80
C ILE A 99 6.03 -0.95 -7.26
N TYR A 100 5.87 0.07 -8.11
CA TYR A 100 6.16 -0.01 -9.54
C TYR A 100 7.36 0.82 -9.91
N LEU A 101 8.19 0.27 -10.79
CA LEU A 101 9.34 0.92 -11.41
C LEU A 101 8.94 1.36 -12.79
N THR A 102 9.03 2.66 -13.06
CA THR A 102 8.75 3.25 -14.37
C THR A 102 9.92 3.07 -15.32
N ALA A 103 9.68 3.20 -16.61
CA ALA A 103 10.72 3.04 -17.64
C ALA A 103 11.85 4.08 -17.53
N ASP A 104 11.57 5.23 -16.93
CA ASP A 104 12.51 6.33 -16.66
C ASP A 104 13.24 6.19 -15.32
N GLY A 105 13.01 5.09 -14.60
CA GLY A 105 13.74 4.73 -13.38
C GLY A 105 13.19 5.36 -12.10
N ASP A 106 11.99 5.93 -12.16
CA ASP A 106 11.26 6.40 -10.98
C ASP A 106 10.48 5.24 -10.33
N SER A 107 10.06 5.40 -9.08
CA SER A 107 9.23 4.43 -8.37
C SER A 107 7.89 5.03 -7.95
N ARG A 108 6.83 4.24 -8.07
CA ARG A 108 5.45 4.64 -7.75
C ARG A 108 4.81 3.65 -6.79
N LEU A 109 4.18 4.17 -5.76
CA LEU A 109 3.36 3.39 -4.83
C LEU A 109 1.92 3.34 -5.35
N LEU A 110 1.40 2.11 -5.47
CA LEU A 110 0.07 1.80 -5.96
C LEU A 110 -0.79 1.23 -4.84
N ASP A 111 -2.08 1.10 -5.15
CA ASP A 111 -3.07 0.32 -4.41
C ASP A 111 -3.29 0.78 -2.96
N PHE A 112 -4.03 1.88 -2.86
CA PHE A 112 -4.53 2.41 -1.57
C PHE A 112 -5.84 1.76 -1.11
N GLY A 113 -6.24 0.60 -1.68
CA GLY A 113 -7.46 -0.10 -1.31
C GLY A 113 -7.53 -0.54 0.14
N ALA A 114 -6.37 -0.71 0.79
CA ALA A 114 -6.25 -0.98 2.22
C ALA A 114 -6.08 0.29 3.07
N ALA A 115 -5.90 1.47 2.47
CA ALA A 115 -5.60 2.70 3.17
C ALA A 115 -6.74 3.13 4.11
N ARG A 116 -6.38 3.75 5.24
CA ARG A 116 -7.29 4.22 6.28
C ARG A 116 -6.73 5.45 6.98
N PHE A 117 -7.64 6.22 7.58
CA PHE A 117 -7.25 7.26 8.52
C PHE A 117 -6.71 6.65 9.82
N ALA A 118 -5.63 7.22 10.35
CA ALA A 118 -5.01 6.77 11.59
C ALA A 118 -5.92 7.00 12.81
N SER A 119 -6.74 8.06 12.79
CA SER A 119 -7.78 8.29 13.78
C SER A 119 -9.01 7.45 13.43
N GLY A 120 -9.16 6.31 14.07
CA GLY A 120 -10.25 5.38 13.81
C GLY A 120 -11.62 5.94 14.20
N ASP A 121 -12.59 5.85 13.29
CA ASP A 121 -14.01 6.15 13.53
C ASP A 121 -14.70 5.06 14.40
N GLY A 122 -13.96 4.28 15.19
CA GLY A 122 -14.51 3.16 15.99
C GLY A 122 -15.10 2.02 15.16
N LYS A 123 -15.02 2.09 13.84
CA LYS A 123 -15.48 1.01 12.95
C LYS A 123 -14.43 -0.10 12.90
N SER A 124 -14.88 -1.33 13.01
CA SER A 124 -14.06 -2.52 12.82
C SER A 124 -13.25 -2.43 11.52
N VAL A 125 -11.94 -2.41 11.65
CA VAL A 125 -11.01 -2.35 10.52
C VAL A 125 -10.98 -3.71 9.84
N SER A 126 -11.19 -3.76 8.53
CA SER A 126 -10.99 -5.00 7.77
C SER A 126 -9.55 -5.45 7.95
N VAL A 127 -9.35 -6.69 8.39
CA VAL A 127 -8.03 -7.29 8.50
C VAL A 127 -7.57 -7.65 7.08
N ILE A 128 -6.69 -6.82 6.52
CA ILE A 128 -6.01 -7.09 5.27
C ILE A 128 -4.57 -7.42 5.65
N LEU A 129 -4.18 -8.67 5.41
CA LEU A 129 -2.88 -9.18 5.78
C LEU A 129 -2.11 -9.60 4.54
N LYS A 130 -0.88 -9.14 4.46
CA LYS A 130 0.11 -9.65 3.52
C LYS A 130 1.21 -10.34 4.32
N HIS A 131 1.19 -11.67 4.32
CA HIS A 131 2.14 -12.51 5.06
C HIS A 131 3.58 -12.06 4.81
N GLY A 132 4.34 -11.97 5.89
CA GLY A 132 5.72 -11.49 5.91
C GLY A 132 5.90 -9.97 5.88
N TYR A 133 4.89 -9.20 5.44
CA TYR A 133 4.95 -7.73 5.36
C TYR A 133 4.08 -7.03 6.40
N ALA A 134 3.02 -7.68 6.89
CA ALA A 134 2.12 -7.10 7.88
C ALA A 134 2.73 -7.19 9.30
N PRO A 135 2.77 -6.08 10.07
CA PRO A 135 3.16 -6.11 11.47
C PRO A 135 2.05 -6.69 12.35
N GLU A 136 2.38 -7.02 13.59
CA GLU A 136 1.51 -7.67 14.56
C GLU A 136 0.16 -6.95 14.74
N GLU A 137 0.20 -5.64 14.85
CA GLU A 137 -1.00 -4.82 15.07
C GLU A 137 -2.02 -4.89 13.93
N GLN A 138 -1.63 -5.33 12.73
CA GLN A 138 -2.57 -5.55 11.63
C GLN A 138 -3.37 -6.85 11.74
N TYR A 139 -2.93 -7.81 12.57
CA TYR A 139 -3.62 -9.09 12.75
C TYR A 139 -4.87 -8.96 13.62
N SER A 140 -5.04 -7.85 14.31
CA SER A 140 -6.23 -7.55 15.12
C SER A 140 -7.03 -6.39 14.53
N SER A 141 -8.36 -6.52 14.51
CA SER A 141 -9.27 -5.43 14.14
C SER A 141 -9.21 -4.23 15.11
N HIS A 142 -8.62 -4.42 16.29
CA HIS A 142 -8.43 -3.41 17.33
C HIS A 142 -6.94 -3.12 17.58
N GLY A 143 -6.06 -3.56 16.71
CA GLY A 143 -4.63 -3.29 16.82
C GLY A 143 -4.33 -1.79 16.71
N ASN A 144 -3.38 -1.35 17.52
CA ASN A 144 -2.93 0.05 17.51
C ASN A 144 -2.07 0.33 16.27
N GLN A 145 -2.71 0.63 15.13
CA GLN A 145 -2.06 0.90 13.87
C GLN A 145 -1.71 2.39 13.75
N GLY A 146 -0.57 2.68 13.16
CA GLY A 146 -0.06 4.02 12.95
C GLY A 146 1.00 4.07 11.85
N PRO A 147 1.69 5.20 11.65
CA PRO A 147 2.77 5.31 10.67
C PRO A 147 3.83 4.19 10.77
N TRP A 148 4.07 3.69 11.98
CA TRP A 148 4.98 2.56 12.23
C TRP A 148 4.56 1.27 11.52
N THR A 149 3.26 1.08 11.28
CA THR A 149 2.71 -0.05 10.54
C THR A 149 3.26 -0.08 9.10
N ASP A 150 3.25 1.06 8.41
CA ASP A 150 3.81 1.19 7.07
C ASP A 150 5.35 1.15 7.09
N VAL A 151 5.99 1.69 8.13
CA VAL A 151 7.45 1.62 8.31
C VAL A 151 7.91 0.17 8.44
N TYR A 152 7.19 -0.65 9.21
CA TYR A 152 7.48 -2.08 9.30
C TYR A 152 7.39 -2.77 7.93
N ALA A 153 6.31 -2.55 7.20
CA ALA A 153 6.10 -3.14 5.88
C ALA A 153 7.16 -2.68 4.86
N MET A 154 7.63 -1.44 4.96
CA MET A 154 8.74 -0.92 4.16
C MET A 154 10.06 -1.61 4.51
N GLY A 155 10.34 -1.81 5.80
CA GLY A 155 11.51 -2.57 6.27
C GLY A 155 11.47 -4.03 5.80
N ALA A 156 10.31 -4.68 5.86
CA ALA A 156 10.09 -6.03 5.33
C ALA A 156 10.30 -6.09 3.81
N THR A 157 9.87 -5.04 3.09
CA THR A 157 10.10 -4.91 1.64
C THR A 157 11.58 -4.77 1.33
N LEU A 158 12.31 -3.93 2.06
CA LEU A 158 13.77 -3.79 1.92
C LEU A 158 14.48 -5.12 2.21
N TYR A 159 14.12 -5.79 3.29
CA TYR A 159 14.66 -7.12 3.63
C TYR A 159 14.46 -8.10 2.46
N ARG A 160 13.24 -8.17 1.91
CA ARG A 160 12.93 -9.02 0.74
C ARG A 160 13.80 -8.67 -0.46
N CYS A 161 14.03 -7.39 -0.72
CA CYS A 161 14.85 -6.94 -1.85
C CYS A 161 16.31 -7.40 -1.73
N ILE A 162 16.91 -7.26 -0.57
CA ILE A 162 18.34 -7.53 -0.40
C ILE A 162 18.69 -9.00 -0.09
N THR A 163 17.78 -9.73 0.55
CA THR A 163 18.02 -11.15 0.90
C THR A 163 17.48 -12.12 -0.14
N GLY A 164 16.45 -11.72 -0.89
CA GLY A 164 15.70 -12.62 -1.78
C GLY A 164 14.72 -13.54 -1.04
N VAL A 165 14.60 -13.41 0.30
CA VAL A 165 13.77 -14.27 1.16
C VAL A 165 12.58 -13.47 1.68
N LEU A 166 11.40 -14.11 1.74
CA LEU A 166 10.24 -13.52 2.39
C LEU A 166 10.51 -13.44 3.90
N PRO A 167 10.29 -12.29 4.55
CA PRO A 167 10.39 -12.21 6.01
C PRO A 167 9.41 -13.20 6.67
N PRO A 168 9.79 -13.83 7.80
CA PRO A 168 8.83 -14.58 8.62
C PRO A 168 7.70 -13.66 9.09
N ASP A 169 6.51 -14.24 9.28
CA ASP A 169 5.39 -13.48 9.81
C ASP A 169 5.71 -12.84 11.16
N SER A 170 5.22 -11.62 11.38
CA SER A 170 5.48 -10.88 12.62
C SER A 170 5.03 -11.66 13.86
N ILE A 171 3.93 -12.39 13.77
CA ILE A 171 3.41 -13.24 14.87
C ILE A 171 4.38 -14.38 15.21
N GLU A 172 5.00 -15.02 14.20
CA GLU A 172 5.97 -16.09 14.41
C GLU A 172 7.28 -15.59 15.05
N ARG A 173 7.58 -14.29 14.93
CA ARG A 173 8.79 -13.68 15.46
C ARG A 173 8.68 -13.24 16.92
N ILE A 174 7.47 -13.21 17.48
CA ILE A 174 7.19 -12.79 18.86
C ILE A 174 7.27 -14.00 19.82
N HIS A 175 7.13 -15.20 19.29
CA HIS A 175 7.19 -16.47 20.01
C HIS A 175 8.49 -17.22 19.70
#